data_0b353eed3ed047e4bef6642c058085a2
#
_entry.id   0b353eed3ed047e4bef6642c058085a2
#
_cell.length_a   1.000
_cell.length_b   1.000
_cell.length_c   1.000
_cell.angle_alpha   90.00
_cell.angle_beta   90.00
_cell.angle_gamma   90.00
#
_symmetry.space_group_name_H-M   'P 1'
#
loop_
_entity.id
_entity.type
_entity.pdbx_description
1 polymer ?
#
loop_
_entity_poly.entity_id
_entity_poly.type
_entity_poly.pdbx_seq_one_letter_code
_entity_poly.pdbx_strand_id
1 'polypeptide(L)'
;MSKHIFVTGGVASSLGKGITASALGRLLKSRGLRVTMQKLDPYLNVDPGTMNPYEHGEVFVTDDGGETDLDLGHYERFIDENLSRGSNATTGSIYSAVIASERRGDYLGKTVQVIPHITDEIKQRISSLSQDDVDVVITEIGGTVGDIEILPFLEAIRQFRLDIGRENVCYVHVTLVPFIGPSGEQKTKPTQHSVTELRSRGIQPDAIVCRSEEPINDDLKRKISNLCDVPFKGVVNAADADSLYEIPLVIHEEGLDDFLCDILQIDSPDPDLDKWKSLVTKVRSAKGSVRVGLIGKYVTLIDAYLSVVESLNHAGIQAGTDVEID
;
A
#
# COMPACT_ATOMS: atom_id res chain seq x y z
N MET A 1 17.56 -10.07 9.73
CA MET A 1 16.09 -10.11 10.00
C MET A 1 15.49 -8.99 9.20
N SER A 2 14.50 -9.28 8.38
CA SER A 2 13.83 -8.28 7.55
C SER A 2 13.08 -7.25 8.40
N LYS A 3 13.03 -6.01 7.96
CA LYS A 3 12.22 -4.95 8.55
C LYS A 3 10.83 -4.96 7.90
N HIS A 4 9.81 -4.55 8.66
CA HIS A 4 8.42 -4.58 8.19
C HIS A 4 7.78 -3.20 8.27
N ILE A 5 7.18 -2.76 7.17
CA ILE A 5 6.39 -1.55 7.10
C ILE A 5 4.95 -1.95 6.80
N PHE A 6 4.03 -1.67 7.72
CA PHE A 6 2.61 -1.89 7.53
C PHE A 6 1.92 -0.60 7.10
N VAL A 7 1.28 -0.63 5.93
CA VAL A 7 0.53 0.50 5.41
C VAL A 7 -0.96 0.26 5.64
N THR A 8 -1.56 1.08 6.49
CA THR A 8 -3.00 1.06 6.79
C THR A 8 -3.66 2.31 6.24
N GLY A 9 -4.97 2.31 6.10
CA GLY A 9 -5.69 3.52 5.69
C GLY A 9 -7.04 3.67 6.39
N GLY A 10 -7.48 4.90 6.48
CA GLY A 10 -8.76 5.23 7.08
C GLY A 10 -9.47 6.37 6.37
N VAL A 11 -10.65 6.74 6.85
CA VAL A 11 -11.55 7.75 6.29
C VAL A 11 -12.35 7.26 5.09
N ALA A 12 -11.69 6.77 4.03
CA ALA A 12 -12.37 6.30 2.81
C ALA A 12 -11.55 5.21 2.11
N SER A 13 -12.17 4.43 1.24
CA SER A 13 -11.51 3.58 0.27
C SER A 13 -10.83 4.41 -0.84
N SER A 14 -9.98 3.80 -1.62
CA SER A 14 -9.31 4.45 -2.77
C SER A 14 -8.46 5.70 -2.43
N LEU A 15 -7.96 5.80 -1.18
CA LEU A 15 -7.08 6.88 -0.74
C LEU A 15 -5.66 6.80 -1.28
N GLY A 16 -5.31 5.78 -2.04
CA GLY A 16 -3.97 5.58 -2.57
C GLY A 16 -3.00 4.91 -1.59
N LYS A 17 -3.49 4.00 -0.73
CA LYS A 17 -2.62 3.14 0.09
C LYS A 17 -1.61 2.37 -0.76
N GLY A 18 -2.08 1.70 -1.84
CA GLY A 18 -1.26 0.94 -2.77
C GLY A 18 -0.19 1.80 -3.42
N ILE A 19 -0.54 2.98 -3.88
CA ILE A 19 0.41 3.93 -4.48
C ILE A 19 1.42 4.43 -3.44
N THR A 20 0.98 4.73 -2.22
CA THR A 20 1.89 5.11 -1.13
C THR A 20 2.88 3.97 -0.80
N ALA A 21 2.38 2.74 -0.68
CA ALA A 21 3.20 1.56 -0.45
C ALA A 21 4.20 1.33 -1.59
N SER A 22 3.74 1.42 -2.84
CA SER A 22 4.57 1.32 -4.05
C SER A 22 5.66 2.38 -4.10
N ALA A 23 5.31 3.63 -3.79
CA ALA A 23 6.26 4.74 -3.76
C ALA A 23 7.34 4.54 -2.69
N LEU A 24 6.97 4.08 -1.49
CA LEU A 24 7.92 3.70 -0.44
C LEU A 24 8.81 2.55 -0.91
N GLY A 25 8.24 1.52 -1.55
CA GLY A 25 9.00 0.42 -2.12
C GLY A 25 10.04 0.90 -3.12
N ARG A 26 9.67 1.80 -4.03
CA ARG A 26 10.59 2.42 -4.99
C ARG A 26 11.72 3.18 -4.30
N LEU A 27 11.40 4.01 -3.30
CA LEU A 27 12.40 4.80 -2.57
C LEU A 27 13.40 3.92 -1.83
N LEU A 28 12.93 2.92 -1.10
CA LEU A 28 13.79 2.00 -0.36
C LEU A 28 14.66 1.16 -1.31
N LYS A 29 14.10 0.72 -2.44
CA LYS A 29 14.88 0.05 -3.50
C LYS A 29 15.95 0.98 -4.10
N SER A 30 15.63 2.27 -4.28
CA SER A 30 16.61 3.27 -4.77
C SER A 30 17.75 3.55 -3.79
N ARG A 31 17.60 3.17 -2.51
CA ARG A 31 18.65 3.16 -1.49
C ARG A 31 19.52 1.89 -1.53
N GLY A 32 19.28 0.99 -2.47
CA GLY A 32 19.99 -0.28 -2.60
C GLY A 32 19.44 -1.40 -1.72
N LEU A 33 18.29 -1.23 -1.08
CA LEU A 33 17.65 -2.26 -0.27
C LEU A 33 16.88 -3.25 -1.15
N ARG A 34 16.86 -4.52 -0.72
CA ARG A 34 16.04 -5.56 -1.33
C ARG A 34 14.65 -5.52 -0.69
N VAL A 35 13.67 -5.11 -1.50
CA VAL A 35 12.30 -4.85 -1.04
C VAL A 35 11.34 -5.85 -1.68
N THR A 36 10.45 -6.41 -0.88
CA THR A 36 9.28 -7.13 -1.39
C THR A 36 7.99 -6.51 -0.82
N MET A 37 6.87 -6.79 -1.49
CA MET A 37 5.60 -6.19 -1.12
C MET A 37 4.52 -7.25 -0.96
N GLN A 38 3.53 -6.95 -0.11
CA GLN A 38 2.39 -7.83 0.16
C GLN A 38 1.10 -7.02 0.27
N LYS A 39 0.03 -7.62 -0.22
CA LYS A 39 -1.36 -7.17 -0.04
C LYS A 39 -2.13 -8.15 0.84
N LEU A 40 -2.77 -7.64 1.88
CA LEU A 40 -3.72 -8.39 2.70
C LEU A 40 -5.12 -7.81 2.49
N ASP A 41 -6.02 -8.61 1.90
CA ASP A 41 -7.36 -8.17 1.53
C ASP A 41 -8.43 -8.73 2.45
N PRO A 42 -9.33 -7.89 2.99
CA PRO A 42 -10.31 -8.31 3.99
C PRO A 42 -11.54 -9.01 3.41
N TYR A 43 -11.67 -9.18 2.10
CA TYR A 43 -12.82 -9.87 1.52
C TYR A 43 -12.74 -11.39 1.67
N LEU A 44 -13.93 -12.06 1.61
CA LEU A 44 -14.08 -13.51 1.81
C LEU A 44 -13.83 -14.36 0.57
N ASN A 45 -13.62 -13.76 -0.59
CA ASN A 45 -13.19 -14.49 -1.77
C ASN A 45 -11.81 -15.13 -1.51
N VAL A 46 -11.61 -16.36 -1.95
CA VAL A 46 -10.32 -17.05 -1.77
C VAL A 46 -9.22 -16.36 -2.57
N ASP A 47 -9.56 -15.91 -3.76
CA ASP A 47 -8.77 -15.10 -4.66
C ASP A 47 -9.69 -14.18 -5.48
N PRO A 48 -9.17 -13.19 -6.21
CA PRO A 48 -10.00 -12.29 -7.03
C PRO A 48 -10.44 -12.89 -8.39
N GLY A 49 -10.02 -14.10 -8.76
CA GLY A 49 -10.26 -14.69 -10.07
C GLY A 49 -11.71 -14.82 -10.50
N THR A 50 -12.64 -14.92 -9.53
CA THR A 50 -14.08 -14.98 -9.78
C THR A 50 -14.80 -13.66 -9.52
N MET A 51 -14.10 -12.60 -9.17
CA MET A 51 -14.70 -11.32 -8.84
C MET A 51 -15.10 -10.55 -10.11
N ASN A 52 -16.11 -9.70 -9.95
CA ASN A 52 -16.57 -8.86 -11.05
C ASN A 52 -15.57 -7.72 -11.29
N PRO A 53 -15.00 -7.57 -12.49
CA PRO A 53 -14.08 -6.47 -12.80
C PRO A 53 -14.66 -5.07 -12.58
N TYR A 54 -15.98 -4.88 -12.62
CA TYR A 54 -16.62 -3.60 -12.28
C TYR A 54 -16.54 -3.25 -10.79
N GLU A 55 -16.31 -4.22 -9.91
CA GLU A 55 -16.21 -4.01 -8.46
C GLU A 55 -14.76 -3.95 -7.98
N HIS A 56 -13.86 -4.69 -8.64
CA HIS A 56 -12.49 -4.87 -8.17
C HIS A 56 -11.39 -4.50 -9.18
N GLY A 57 -11.76 -4.12 -10.40
CA GLY A 57 -10.80 -3.93 -11.46
C GLY A 57 -10.28 -5.26 -12.04
N GLU A 58 -9.12 -5.24 -12.64
CA GLU A 58 -8.51 -6.44 -13.24
C GLU A 58 -8.05 -7.45 -12.19
N VAL A 59 -8.00 -8.72 -12.58
CA VAL A 59 -7.27 -9.74 -11.85
C VAL A 59 -5.83 -9.70 -12.35
N PHE A 60 -4.89 -9.32 -11.48
CA PHE A 60 -3.47 -9.33 -11.81
C PHE A 60 -2.91 -10.75 -11.62
N VAL A 61 -2.26 -11.28 -12.64
CA VAL A 61 -1.70 -12.64 -12.61
C VAL A 61 -0.19 -12.57 -12.50
N THR A 62 0.34 -13.10 -11.40
CA THR A 62 1.78 -13.20 -11.16
C THR A 62 2.45 -14.27 -12.04
N ASP A 63 3.78 -14.22 -12.18
CA ASP A 63 4.55 -15.18 -13.01
C ASP A 63 4.35 -16.66 -12.58
N ASP A 64 4.08 -16.92 -11.31
CA ASP A 64 3.78 -18.25 -10.78
C ASP A 64 2.29 -18.65 -10.95
N GLY A 65 1.51 -17.85 -11.69
CA GLY A 65 0.11 -18.10 -12.00
C GLY A 65 -0.85 -17.80 -10.84
N GLY A 66 -0.45 -16.99 -9.87
CA GLY A 66 -1.33 -16.50 -8.80
C GLY A 66 -2.32 -15.45 -9.34
N GLU A 67 -3.61 -15.66 -9.11
CA GLU A 67 -4.65 -14.65 -9.35
C GLU A 67 -4.69 -13.73 -8.14
N THR A 68 -4.40 -12.44 -8.35
CA THR A 68 -4.15 -11.47 -7.28
C THR A 68 -4.87 -10.15 -7.51
N ASP A 69 -4.90 -9.31 -6.48
CA ASP A 69 -5.44 -7.96 -6.55
C ASP A 69 -4.61 -7.08 -7.52
N LEU A 70 -5.28 -6.12 -8.16
CA LEU A 70 -4.66 -5.21 -9.14
C LEU A 70 -3.51 -4.37 -8.54
N ASP A 71 -3.51 -4.14 -7.23
CA ASP A 71 -2.45 -3.39 -6.56
C ASP A 71 -1.08 -4.05 -6.70
N LEU A 72 -1.03 -5.40 -6.88
CA LEU A 72 0.24 -6.08 -7.14
C LEU A 72 0.90 -5.61 -8.44
N GLY A 73 0.10 -5.28 -9.44
CA GLY A 73 0.60 -4.67 -10.67
C GLY A 73 1.25 -3.30 -10.41
N HIS A 74 0.67 -2.48 -9.54
CA HIS A 74 1.31 -1.24 -9.11
C HIS A 74 2.64 -1.50 -8.38
N TYR A 75 2.65 -2.49 -7.47
CA TYR A 75 3.87 -2.83 -6.74
C TYR A 75 4.99 -3.23 -7.70
N GLU A 76 4.75 -4.19 -8.59
CA GLU A 76 5.74 -4.65 -9.58
C GLU A 76 6.26 -3.50 -10.45
N ARG A 77 5.35 -2.64 -10.96
CA ARG A 77 5.74 -1.48 -11.78
C ARG A 77 6.65 -0.50 -11.06
N PHE A 78 6.46 -0.31 -9.75
CA PHE A 78 7.25 0.64 -8.97
C PHE A 78 8.57 0.03 -8.48
N ILE A 79 8.55 -1.19 -7.95
CA ILE A 79 9.76 -1.81 -7.42
C ILE A 79 10.60 -2.51 -8.50
N ASP A 80 10.06 -2.71 -9.72
CA ASP A 80 10.73 -3.41 -10.82
C ASP A 80 11.21 -4.81 -10.40
N GLU A 81 10.31 -5.57 -9.75
CA GLU A 81 10.52 -6.95 -9.32
C GLU A 81 9.21 -7.72 -9.48
N ASN A 82 9.32 -8.97 -9.93
CA ASN A 82 8.16 -9.84 -10.01
C ASN A 82 7.77 -10.32 -8.61
N LEU A 83 6.50 -10.22 -8.30
CA LEU A 83 5.92 -10.75 -7.08
C LEU A 83 5.37 -12.16 -7.31
N SER A 84 5.01 -12.84 -6.25
CA SER A 84 4.48 -14.19 -6.30
C SER A 84 3.07 -14.26 -5.71
N ARG A 85 2.42 -15.40 -5.88
CA ARG A 85 1.14 -15.71 -5.20
C ARG A 85 1.18 -15.45 -3.69
N GLY A 86 2.33 -15.64 -3.03
CA GLY A 86 2.51 -15.36 -1.61
C GLY A 86 2.41 -13.88 -1.25
N SER A 87 2.53 -13.00 -2.23
CA SER A 87 2.40 -11.55 -2.05
C SER A 87 0.96 -11.06 -1.92
N ASN A 88 -0.05 -11.92 -2.10
CA ASN A 88 -1.45 -11.60 -1.85
C ASN A 88 -2.09 -12.64 -0.93
N ALA A 89 -2.79 -12.22 0.10
CA ALA A 89 -3.58 -13.09 0.96
C ALA A 89 -4.92 -12.44 1.29
N THR A 90 -6.00 -13.19 1.11
CA THR A 90 -7.37 -12.76 1.39
C THR A 90 -7.88 -13.36 2.71
N THR A 91 -8.87 -12.74 3.32
CA THR A 91 -9.57 -13.36 4.47
C THR A 91 -10.07 -14.76 4.10
N GLY A 92 -10.61 -14.94 2.89
CA GLY A 92 -11.10 -16.24 2.43
C GLY A 92 -10.01 -17.29 2.38
N SER A 93 -8.83 -16.99 1.84
CA SER A 93 -7.70 -17.93 1.77
C SER A 93 -7.17 -18.29 3.16
N ILE A 94 -7.09 -17.30 4.08
CA ILE A 94 -6.62 -17.48 5.46
C ILE A 94 -7.58 -18.38 6.24
N TYR A 95 -8.89 -18.06 6.22
CA TYR A 95 -9.89 -18.86 6.93
C TYR A 95 -9.99 -20.27 6.36
N SER A 96 -9.92 -20.44 5.05
CA SER A 96 -9.90 -21.75 4.40
C SER A 96 -8.72 -22.60 4.87
N ALA A 97 -7.53 -22.02 4.99
CA ALA A 97 -6.34 -22.72 5.49
C ALA A 97 -6.53 -23.20 6.94
N VAL A 98 -7.01 -22.32 7.83
CA VAL A 98 -7.25 -22.65 9.24
C VAL A 98 -8.36 -23.70 9.39
N ILE A 99 -9.46 -23.58 8.65
CA ILE A 99 -10.55 -24.56 8.67
C ILE A 99 -10.07 -25.92 8.13
N ALA A 100 -9.29 -25.93 7.06
CA ALA A 100 -8.72 -27.17 6.53
C ALA A 100 -7.79 -27.84 7.54
N SER A 101 -6.97 -27.09 8.27
CA SER A 101 -6.10 -27.60 9.34
C SER A 101 -6.94 -28.15 10.52
N GLU A 102 -8.01 -27.48 10.89
CA GLU A 102 -8.95 -27.99 11.90
C GLU A 102 -9.54 -29.35 11.48
N ARG A 103 -10.02 -29.45 10.23
CA ARG A 103 -10.62 -30.69 9.71
C ARG A 103 -9.63 -31.84 9.61
N ARG A 104 -8.33 -31.59 9.42
CA ARG A 104 -7.28 -32.60 9.46
C ARG A 104 -6.89 -33.02 10.88
N GLY A 105 -7.31 -32.28 11.91
CA GLY A 105 -6.98 -32.53 13.31
C GLY A 105 -5.63 -31.90 13.75
N ASP A 106 -5.08 -31.00 13.01
CA ASP A 106 -3.76 -30.38 13.28
C ASP A 106 -3.75 -29.65 14.66
N TYR A 107 -4.90 -29.20 15.13
CA TYR A 107 -5.05 -28.53 16.43
C TYR A 107 -5.33 -29.47 17.62
N LEU A 108 -5.30 -30.78 17.40
CA LEU A 108 -5.40 -31.79 18.46
C LEU A 108 -6.65 -31.63 19.38
N GLY A 109 -7.78 -31.24 18.81
CA GLY A 109 -9.06 -31.10 19.54
C GLY A 109 -9.19 -29.79 20.34
N LYS A 110 -8.26 -28.84 20.17
CA LYS A 110 -8.39 -27.49 20.77
C LYS A 110 -9.53 -26.72 20.10
N THR A 111 -10.14 -25.82 20.86
CA THR A 111 -11.08 -24.82 20.29
C THR A 111 -10.32 -23.88 19.37
N VAL A 112 -10.69 -23.85 18.09
CA VAL A 112 -10.09 -22.94 17.09
C VAL A 112 -10.85 -21.61 17.08
N GLN A 113 -10.15 -20.50 17.19
CA GLN A 113 -10.71 -19.16 17.33
C GLN A 113 -9.94 -18.17 16.44
N VAL A 114 -10.50 -16.96 16.26
CA VAL A 114 -9.81 -15.89 15.51
C VAL A 114 -8.44 -15.61 16.14
N ILE A 115 -8.40 -15.45 17.46
CA ILE A 115 -7.15 -15.36 18.23
C ILE A 115 -6.97 -16.69 18.99
N PRO A 116 -5.86 -17.42 18.83
CA PRO A 116 -4.68 -17.06 18.04
C PRO A 116 -4.67 -17.59 16.59
N HIS A 117 -5.58 -18.49 16.19
CA HIS A 117 -5.38 -19.33 15.01
C HIS A 117 -5.42 -18.55 13.68
N ILE A 118 -6.38 -17.63 13.51
CA ILE A 118 -6.44 -16.77 12.32
C ILE A 118 -5.30 -15.74 12.37
N THR A 119 -5.05 -15.12 13.53
CA THR A 119 -3.96 -14.15 13.65
C THR A 119 -2.59 -14.78 13.44
N ASP A 120 -2.38 -16.03 13.87
CA ASP A 120 -1.12 -16.75 13.63
C ASP A 120 -0.95 -17.11 12.15
N GLU A 121 -2.00 -17.52 11.44
CA GLU A 121 -1.96 -17.75 10.00
C GLU A 121 -1.62 -16.45 9.24
N ILE A 122 -2.22 -15.32 9.61
CA ILE A 122 -1.88 -14.01 9.02
C ILE A 122 -0.39 -13.69 9.25
N LYS A 123 0.08 -13.82 10.50
CA LYS A 123 1.49 -13.57 10.83
C LYS A 123 2.44 -14.51 10.08
N GLN A 124 2.05 -15.75 9.87
CA GLN A 124 2.81 -16.72 9.08
C GLN A 124 2.90 -16.29 7.61
N ARG A 125 1.80 -15.81 7.01
CA ARG A 125 1.80 -15.25 5.64
C ARG A 125 2.73 -14.04 5.52
N ILE A 126 2.72 -13.14 6.50
CA ILE A 126 3.64 -12.00 6.54
C ILE A 126 5.09 -12.48 6.65
N SER A 127 5.37 -13.38 7.59
CA SER A 127 6.72 -13.90 7.82
C SER A 127 7.28 -14.70 6.64
N SER A 128 6.42 -15.33 5.84
CA SER A 128 6.86 -16.15 4.69
C SER A 128 7.59 -15.35 3.61
N LEU A 129 7.42 -14.02 3.59
CA LEU A 129 8.12 -13.13 2.68
C LEU A 129 9.47 -12.62 3.25
N SER A 130 9.76 -12.88 4.53
CA SER A 130 11.00 -12.49 5.19
C SER A 130 12.09 -13.53 4.92
N GLN A 131 12.54 -13.61 3.67
CA GLN A 131 13.64 -14.50 3.28
C GLN A 131 15.00 -13.86 3.59
N ASP A 132 16.07 -14.65 3.59
CA ASP A 132 17.43 -14.17 3.92
C ASP A 132 17.95 -13.08 2.98
N ASP A 133 17.37 -12.97 1.79
CA ASP A 133 17.71 -11.98 0.78
C ASP A 133 16.78 -10.75 0.75
N VAL A 134 15.84 -10.62 1.68
CA VAL A 134 14.92 -9.48 1.78
C VAL A 134 15.29 -8.60 2.98
N ASP A 135 15.52 -7.31 2.72
CA ASP A 135 15.84 -6.32 3.75
C ASP A 135 14.56 -5.69 4.33
N VAL A 136 13.57 -5.39 3.48
CA VAL A 136 12.31 -4.77 3.89
C VAL A 136 11.10 -5.44 3.22
N VAL A 137 10.09 -5.76 4.03
CA VAL A 137 8.77 -6.21 3.58
C VAL A 137 7.78 -5.08 3.81
N ILE A 138 7.11 -4.61 2.76
CA ILE A 138 6.02 -3.63 2.86
C ILE A 138 4.71 -4.38 2.70
N THR A 139 3.89 -4.38 3.74
CA THR A 139 2.56 -5.02 3.73
C THR A 139 1.46 -3.97 3.76
N GLU A 140 0.67 -3.89 2.69
CA GLU A 140 -0.52 -3.07 2.66
C GLU A 140 -1.71 -3.84 3.24
N ILE A 141 -2.40 -3.21 4.18
CA ILE A 141 -3.64 -3.74 4.75
C ILE A 141 -4.83 -3.14 3.97
N GLY A 142 -5.52 -3.98 3.22
CA GLY A 142 -6.74 -3.62 2.49
C GLY A 142 -7.88 -3.21 3.42
N GLY A 143 -8.89 -2.56 2.88
CA GLY A 143 -10.02 -2.04 3.64
C GLY A 143 -9.71 -0.73 4.38
N THR A 144 -10.66 -0.31 5.21
CA THR A 144 -10.62 0.97 5.94
C THR A 144 -10.59 0.71 7.44
N VAL A 145 -9.68 1.37 8.16
CA VAL A 145 -9.63 1.29 9.62
C VAL A 145 -10.96 1.81 10.20
N GLY A 146 -11.63 0.94 10.94
CA GLY A 146 -13.00 1.13 11.46
C GLY A 146 -13.98 0.08 10.95
N ASP A 147 -13.70 -0.55 9.81
CA ASP A 147 -14.52 -1.62 9.27
C ASP A 147 -14.29 -2.95 10.03
N ILE A 148 -15.33 -3.78 10.09
CA ILE A 148 -15.29 -5.05 10.86
C ILE A 148 -14.32 -6.05 10.23
N GLU A 149 -14.32 -6.14 8.93
CA GLU A 149 -13.56 -7.12 8.14
C GLU A 149 -12.04 -7.00 8.26
N ILE A 150 -11.53 -5.80 8.57
CA ILE A 150 -10.08 -5.56 8.72
C ILE A 150 -9.55 -5.97 10.11
N LEU A 151 -10.43 -6.18 11.10
CA LEU A 151 -10.04 -6.37 12.50
C LEU A 151 -9.03 -7.52 12.73
N PRO A 152 -9.16 -8.71 12.12
CA PRO A 152 -8.18 -9.78 12.30
C PRO A 152 -6.78 -9.40 11.81
N PHE A 153 -6.70 -8.61 10.74
CA PHE A 153 -5.42 -8.11 10.20
C PHE A 153 -4.79 -7.10 11.13
N LEU A 154 -5.56 -6.13 11.64
CA LEU A 154 -5.05 -5.15 12.61
C LEU A 154 -4.54 -5.84 13.88
N GLU A 155 -5.29 -6.82 14.39
CA GLU A 155 -4.84 -7.59 15.56
C GLU A 155 -3.56 -8.38 15.25
N ALA A 156 -3.46 -9.01 14.08
CA ALA A 156 -2.28 -9.76 13.68
C ALA A 156 -1.03 -8.88 13.59
N ILE A 157 -1.10 -7.72 12.92
CA ILE A 157 0.08 -6.82 12.79
C ILE A 157 0.45 -6.18 14.14
N ARG A 158 -0.54 -5.93 15.02
CA ARG A 158 -0.28 -5.48 16.39
C ARG A 158 0.53 -6.51 17.20
N GLN A 159 0.13 -7.80 17.11
CA GLN A 159 0.87 -8.90 17.73
C GLN A 159 2.25 -9.07 17.09
N PHE A 160 2.34 -8.99 15.78
CA PHE A 160 3.57 -9.17 15.02
C PHE A 160 4.70 -8.24 15.49
N ARG A 161 4.37 -6.97 15.81
CA ARG A 161 5.34 -6.02 16.36
C ARG A 161 5.91 -6.46 17.72
N LEU A 162 5.13 -7.20 18.51
CA LEU A 162 5.62 -7.79 19.77
C LEU A 162 6.49 -9.03 19.53
N ASP A 163 6.12 -9.82 18.52
CA ASP A 163 6.80 -11.09 18.22
C ASP A 163 8.22 -10.87 17.69
N ILE A 164 8.44 -9.86 16.82
CA ILE A 164 9.74 -9.63 16.16
C ILE A 164 10.52 -8.41 16.70
N GLY A 165 9.94 -7.66 17.65
CA GLY A 165 10.53 -6.46 18.23
C GLY A 165 10.09 -5.16 17.55
N ARG A 166 9.95 -4.12 18.37
CA ARG A 166 9.42 -2.81 17.93
C ARG A 166 10.33 -2.12 16.91
N GLU A 167 11.61 -2.33 17.00
CA GLU A 167 12.64 -1.78 16.13
C GLU A 167 12.64 -2.39 14.71
N ASN A 168 11.85 -3.44 14.52
CA ASN A 168 11.73 -4.13 13.22
C ASN A 168 10.40 -3.85 12.53
N VAL A 169 9.50 -3.05 13.12
CA VAL A 169 8.16 -2.78 12.59
C VAL A 169 7.84 -1.30 12.63
N CYS A 170 7.34 -0.78 11.52
CA CYS A 170 6.83 0.58 11.41
C CYS A 170 5.40 0.58 10.86
N TYR A 171 4.53 1.45 11.39
CA TYR A 171 3.16 1.65 10.94
C TYR A 171 3.01 2.98 10.23
N VAL A 172 2.67 2.94 8.94
CA VAL A 172 2.33 4.11 8.12
C VAL A 172 0.81 4.14 7.94
N HIS A 173 0.18 5.26 8.27
CA HIS A 173 -1.27 5.41 8.17
C HIS A 173 -1.64 6.47 7.14
N VAL A 174 -2.33 6.05 6.07
CA VAL A 174 -2.80 6.95 5.01
C VAL A 174 -4.17 7.49 5.38
N THR A 175 -4.33 8.81 5.36
CA THR A 175 -5.57 9.50 5.73
C THR A 175 -5.94 10.59 4.74
N LEU A 176 -7.11 11.21 4.92
CA LEU A 176 -7.60 12.31 4.10
C LEU A 176 -7.66 13.61 4.90
N VAL A 177 -7.15 14.68 4.32
CA VAL A 177 -7.33 16.06 4.76
C VAL A 177 -8.16 16.79 3.70
N PRO A 178 -9.49 16.70 3.74
CA PRO A 178 -10.34 17.25 2.71
C PRO A 178 -10.37 18.78 2.76
N PHE A 179 -10.49 19.39 1.59
CA PHE A 179 -10.83 20.80 1.43
C PHE A 179 -12.35 20.98 1.48
N ILE A 180 -12.84 21.88 2.33
CA ILE A 180 -14.28 22.17 2.44
C ILE A 180 -14.53 23.50 1.74
N GLY A 181 -15.03 23.45 0.50
CA GLY A 181 -15.27 24.62 -0.34
C GLY A 181 -16.03 25.78 0.33
N PRO A 182 -17.19 25.53 1.00
CA PRO A 182 -17.94 26.61 1.66
C PRO A 182 -17.20 27.34 2.77
N SER A 183 -16.24 26.66 3.46
CA SER A 183 -15.43 27.28 4.52
C SER A 183 -14.07 27.75 4.02
N GLY A 184 -13.67 27.39 2.79
CA GLY A 184 -12.38 27.77 2.21
C GLY A 184 -11.17 27.22 2.96
N GLU A 185 -11.29 26.05 3.63
CA GLU A 185 -10.21 25.52 4.45
C GLU A 185 -10.10 24.00 4.44
N GLN A 186 -8.89 23.50 4.65
CA GLN A 186 -8.61 22.07 4.86
C GLN A 186 -8.96 21.65 6.29
N LYS A 187 -9.53 20.45 6.43
CA LYS A 187 -10.01 19.92 7.73
C LYS A 187 -9.21 18.69 8.17
N THR A 188 -8.62 18.78 9.36
CA THR A 188 -7.83 17.70 9.96
C THR A 188 -8.67 16.72 10.80
N LYS A 189 -9.96 16.97 11.00
CA LYS A 189 -10.82 16.09 11.82
C LYS A 189 -10.94 14.66 11.29
N PRO A 190 -11.11 14.41 10.00
CA PRO A 190 -11.15 13.03 9.48
C PRO A 190 -9.87 12.24 9.82
N THR A 191 -8.69 12.87 9.63
CA THR A 191 -7.38 12.28 10.03
C THR A 191 -7.35 11.95 11.52
N GLN A 192 -7.76 12.89 12.40
CA GLN A 192 -7.76 12.68 13.85
C GLN A 192 -8.67 11.50 14.24
N HIS A 193 -9.86 11.40 13.66
CA HIS A 193 -10.79 10.31 13.95
C HIS A 193 -10.22 8.97 13.47
N SER A 194 -9.65 8.92 12.28
CA SER A 194 -9.07 7.70 11.72
C SER A 194 -7.90 7.20 12.59
N VAL A 195 -7.00 8.09 13.02
CA VAL A 195 -5.91 7.73 13.92
C VAL A 195 -6.45 7.30 15.29
N THR A 196 -7.49 7.95 15.81
CA THR A 196 -8.13 7.53 17.08
C THR A 196 -8.69 6.12 16.96
N GLU A 197 -9.33 5.77 15.85
CA GLU A 197 -9.84 4.42 15.62
C GLU A 197 -8.69 3.39 15.55
N LEU A 198 -7.62 3.67 14.83
CA LEU A 198 -6.43 2.81 14.79
C LEU A 198 -5.81 2.60 16.18
N ARG A 199 -5.69 3.68 16.95
CA ARG A 199 -5.19 3.63 18.35
C ARG A 199 -6.10 2.81 19.26
N SER A 200 -7.41 2.84 19.06
CA SER A 200 -8.35 2.02 19.82
C SER A 200 -8.11 0.51 19.63
N ARG A 201 -7.46 0.13 18.52
CA ARG A 201 -7.01 -1.25 18.25
C ARG A 201 -5.59 -1.55 18.77
N GLY A 202 -4.99 -0.61 19.51
CA GLY A 202 -3.65 -0.77 20.10
C GLY A 202 -2.50 -0.51 19.13
N ILE A 203 -2.76 0.15 17.99
CA ILE A 203 -1.74 0.52 17.01
C ILE A 203 -1.57 2.03 17.01
N GLN A 204 -0.42 2.52 17.46
CA GLN A 204 0.00 3.90 17.27
C GLN A 204 0.73 3.99 15.92
N PRO A 205 0.29 4.80 14.96
CA PRO A 205 1.04 5.01 13.74
C PRO A 205 2.36 5.72 14.03
N ASP A 206 3.43 5.30 13.37
CA ASP A 206 4.74 5.95 13.44
C ASP A 206 4.79 7.12 12.45
N ALA A 207 4.09 7.01 11.30
CA ALA A 207 3.92 8.07 10.32
C ALA A 207 2.48 8.17 9.81
N ILE A 208 2.10 9.38 9.38
CA ILE A 208 0.79 9.67 8.76
C ILE A 208 1.04 10.30 7.39
N VAL A 209 0.50 9.68 6.34
CA VAL A 209 0.48 10.25 5.00
C VAL A 209 -0.87 10.92 4.77
N CYS A 210 -0.85 12.24 4.62
CA CYS A 210 -2.03 13.06 4.48
C CYS A 210 -2.35 13.29 3.00
N ARG A 211 -3.33 12.56 2.47
CA ARG A 211 -3.87 12.81 1.13
C ARG A 211 -4.72 14.07 1.15
N SER A 212 -4.56 14.90 0.15
CA SER A 212 -5.30 16.17 0.01
C SER A 212 -5.30 16.62 -1.46
N GLU A 213 -6.26 17.43 -1.86
CA GLU A 213 -6.30 18.04 -3.19
C GLU A 213 -5.14 19.05 -3.36
N GLU A 214 -4.89 19.85 -2.32
CA GLU A 214 -3.80 20.82 -2.28
C GLU A 214 -2.83 20.52 -1.12
N PRO A 215 -1.56 20.96 -1.22
CA PRO A 215 -0.59 20.76 -0.14
C PRO A 215 -1.09 21.32 1.19
N ILE A 216 -0.90 20.56 2.27
CA ILE A 216 -1.15 21.02 3.64
C ILE A 216 0.06 21.84 4.13
N ASN A 217 -0.22 22.93 4.81
CA ASN A 217 0.83 23.78 5.36
C ASN A 217 1.38 23.25 6.69
N ASP A 218 2.48 23.83 7.16
CA ASP A 218 3.16 23.42 8.39
C ASP A 218 2.29 23.55 9.64
N ASP A 219 1.38 24.52 9.70
CA ASP A 219 0.48 24.68 10.86
C ASP A 219 -0.51 23.53 10.94
N LEU A 220 -1.02 23.04 9.81
CA LEU A 220 -1.87 21.86 9.75
C LEU A 220 -1.07 20.60 10.07
N LYS A 221 0.16 20.47 9.57
CA LYS A 221 1.07 19.37 9.94
C LYS A 221 1.34 19.33 11.45
N ARG A 222 1.66 20.48 12.06
CA ARG A 222 1.86 20.60 13.53
C ARG A 222 0.59 20.21 14.30
N LYS A 223 -0.57 20.65 13.83
CA LYS A 223 -1.85 20.30 14.42
C LYS A 223 -2.11 18.80 14.39
N ILE A 224 -1.87 18.15 13.23
CA ILE A 224 -2.00 16.69 13.10
C ILE A 224 -0.99 15.98 14.02
N SER A 225 0.27 16.38 13.96
CA SER A 225 1.35 15.85 14.80
C SER A 225 0.95 15.84 16.28
N ASN A 226 0.51 16.99 16.81
CA ASN A 226 0.15 17.14 18.22
C ASN A 226 -1.09 16.32 18.62
N LEU A 227 -2.12 16.28 17.76
CA LEU A 227 -3.39 15.61 18.07
C LEU A 227 -3.37 14.10 17.82
N CYS A 228 -2.47 13.65 16.95
CA CYS A 228 -2.29 12.24 16.60
C CYS A 228 -1.11 11.59 17.32
N ASP A 229 -0.33 12.36 18.08
CA ASP A 229 0.86 11.88 18.80
C ASP A 229 1.87 11.20 17.84
N VAL A 230 2.16 11.88 16.73
CA VAL A 230 3.15 11.46 15.73
C VAL A 230 4.17 12.59 15.58
N PRO A 231 5.48 12.30 15.52
CA PRO A 231 6.49 13.33 15.31
C PRO A 231 6.21 14.18 14.06
N PHE A 232 6.54 15.46 14.10
CA PHE A 232 6.27 16.37 12.97
C PHE A 232 6.85 15.85 11.63
N LYS A 233 8.06 15.26 11.67
CA LYS A 233 8.70 14.62 10.51
C LYS A 233 7.93 13.40 9.97
N GLY A 234 7.12 12.76 10.80
CA GLY A 234 6.27 11.64 10.42
C GLY A 234 4.91 12.05 9.86
N VAL A 235 4.59 13.36 9.79
CA VAL A 235 3.37 13.87 9.15
C VAL A 235 3.72 14.37 7.76
N VAL A 236 3.37 13.58 6.76
CA VAL A 236 3.78 13.76 5.37
C VAL A 236 2.61 14.23 4.52
N ASN A 237 2.86 15.23 3.72
CA ASN A 237 1.91 15.72 2.72
C ASN A 237 1.99 14.84 1.46
N ALA A 238 0.85 14.39 0.97
CA ALA A 238 0.71 13.66 -0.29
C ALA A 238 -0.46 14.26 -1.09
N ALA A 239 -0.26 15.48 -1.56
CA ALA A 239 -1.23 16.17 -2.42
C ALA A 239 -1.40 15.42 -3.75
N ASP A 240 -2.51 15.68 -4.43
CA ASP A 240 -2.76 15.14 -5.75
C ASP A 240 -1.66 15.55 -6.72
N ALA A 241 -1.23 14.64 -7.55
CA ALA A 241 -0.17 14.82 -8.53
C ALA A 241 -0.69 14.50 -9.93
N ASP A 242 -0.12 15.15 -10.94
CA ASP A 242 -0.51 14.96 -12.34
C ASP A 242 -0.19 13.53 -12.84
N SER A 243 0.80 12.88 -12.23
CA SER A 243 1.19 11.51 -12.56
C SER A 243 1.53 10.70 -11.30
N LEU A 244 1.12 9.44 -11.29
CA LEU A 244 1.48 8.50 -10.21
C LEU A 244 2.99 8.35 -10.04
N TYR A 245 3.76 8.53 -11.12
CA TYR A 245 5.24 8.44 -11.11
C TYR A 245 5.92 9.61 -10.39
N GLU A 246 5.19 10.68 -10.07
CA GLU A 246 5.70 11.80 -9.26
C GLU A 246 5.67 11.50 -7.76
N ILE A 247 4.78 10.63 -7.32
CA ILE A 247 4.53 10.36 -5.90
C ILE A 247 5.80 9.94 -5.13
N PRO A 248 6.71 9.09 -5.65
CA PRO A 248 7.97 8.80 -4.96
C PRO A 248 8.81 10.05 -4.70
N LEU A 249 8.87 10.98 -5.66
CA LEU A 249 9.64 12.21 -5.50
C LEU A 249 9.01 13.12 -4.43
N VAL A 250 7.68 13.26 -4.44
CA VAL A 250 6.94 14.04 -3.42
C VAL A 250 7.16 13.46 -2.03
N ILE A 251 7.05 12.15 -1.86
CA ILE A 251 7.25 11.47 -0.57
C ILE A 251 8.70 11.61 -0.08
N HIS A 252 9.66 11.55 -0.98
CA HIS A 252 11.07 11.76 -0.67
C HIS A 252 11.36 13.23 -0.26
N GLU A 253 10.84 14.21 -0.98
CA GLU A 253 10.97 15.63 -0.63
C GLU A 253 10.36 15.94 0.75
N GLU A 254 9.30 15.24 1.14
CA GLU A 254 8.70 15.27 2.48
C GLU A 254 9.52 14.55 3.55
N GLY A 255 10.55 13.76 3.16
CA GLY A 255 11.50 13.09 4.05
C GLY A 255 10.95 11.81 4.69
N LEU A 256 9.90 11.19 4.13
CA LEU A 256 9.30 10.00 4.76
C LEU A 256 10.24 8.79 4.72
N ASP A 257 10.93 8.55 3.63
CA ASP A 257 11.86 7.43 3.50
C ASP A 257 13.05 7.54 4.46
N ASP A 258 13.61 8.75 4.66
CA ASP A 258 14.64 9.01 5.69
C ASP A 258 14.10 8.72 7.09
N PHE A 259 12.90 9.23 7.39
CA PHE A 259 12.25 9.05 8.68
C PHE A 259 11.99 7.57 8.99
N LEU A 260 11.55 6.78 7.99
CA LEU A 260 11.34 5.34 8.16
C LEU A 260 12.64 4.57 8.34
N CYS A 261 13.71 4.94 7.62
CA CYS A 261 15.03 4.36 7.82
C CYS A 261 15.55 4.61 9.24
N ASP A 262 15.37 5.84 9.75
CA ASP A 262 15.75 6.20 11.13
C ASP A 262 15.00 5.33 12.16
N ILE A 263 13.66 5.19 12.05
CA ILE A 263 12.84 4.39 12.97
C ILE A 263 13.25 2.91 12.94
N LEU A 264 13.44 2.37 11.74
CA LEU A 264 13.78 0.96 11.54
C LEU A 264 15.27 0.67 11.72
N GLN A 265 16.07 1.70 12.04
CA GLN A 265 17.52 1.59 12.18
C GLN A 265 18.19 0.95 10.97
N ILE A 266 17.77 1.38 9.78
CA ILE A 266 18.34 0.96 8.50
C ILE A 266 19.44 1.94 8.13
N ASP A 267 20.68 1.44 8.08
CA ASP A 267 21.82 2.20 7.54
C ASP A 267 21.86 2.01 6.02
N SER A 268 21.51 3.04 5.28
CA SER A 268 21.46 3.02 3.82
C SER A 268 21.87 4.39 3.25
N PRO A 269 22.46 4.44 2.04
CA PRO A 269 22.74 5.72 1.38
C PRO A 269 21.43 6.45 1.02
N ASP A 270 21.57 7.71 0.63
CA ASP A 270 20.46 8.46 -0.01
C ASP A 270 19.99 7.73 -1.28
N PRO A 271 18.70 7.84 -1.63
CA PRO A 271 18.17 7.11 -2.78
C PRO A 271 18.72 7.67 -4.10
N ASP A 272 19.19 6.79 -4.97
CA ASP A 272 19.49 7.15 -6.37
C ASP A 272 18.20 7.26 -7.18
N LEU A 273 17.75 8.48 -7.39
CA LEU A 273 16.51 8.82 -8.09
C LEU A 273 16.73 9.34 -9.51
N ASP A 274 17.93 9.34 -10.06
CA ASP A 274 18.22 9.96 -11.36
C ASP A 274 17.42 9.31 -12.50
N LYS A 275 17.33 7.99 -12.53
CA LYS A 275 16.52 7.27 -13.51
C LYS A 275 15.03 7.57 -13.35
N TRP A 276 14.55 7.65 -12.11
CA TRP A 276 13.16 7.95 -11.82
C TRP A 276 12.79 9.39 -12.19
N LYS A 277 13.64 10.38 -11.87
CA LYS A 277 13.48 11.77 -12.30
C LYS A 277 13.46 11.91 -13.83
N SER A 278 14.32 11.13 -14.50
CA SER A 278 14.32 11.07 -15.97
C SER A 278 12.99 10.52 -16.52
N LEU A 279 12.42 9.47 -15.89
CA LEU A 279 11.11 8.93 -16.25
C LEU A 279 10.02 10.00 -16.10
N VAL A 280 9.94 10.67 -14.95
CA VAL A 280 8.96 11.74 -14.70
C VAL A 280 9.11 12.89 -15.71
N THR A 281 10.35 13.24 -16.06
CA THR A 281 10.61 14.26 -17.10
C THR A 281 10.07 13.83 -18.46
N LYS A 282 10.24 12.55 -18.84
CA LYS A 282 9.67 12.02 -20.09
C LYS A 282 8.15 12.04 -20.08
N VAL A 283 7.51 11.66 -18.98
CA VAL A 283 6.05 11.71 -18.81
C VAL A 283 5.55 13.15 -19.08
N ARG A 284 6.20 14.16 -18.50
CA ARG A 284 5.79 15.56 -18.66
C ARG A 284 6.13 16.16 -20.03
N SER A 285 7.03 15.59 -20.80
CA SER A 285 7.58 16.17 -22.03
C SER A 285 7.08 15.51 -23.30
N ALA A 286 6.03 14.72 -23.24
CA ALA A 286 5.43 14.09 -24.42
C ALA A 286 5.05 15.12 -25.51
N LYS A 287 5.31 14.79 -26.78
CA LYS A 287 5.04 15.64 -27.93
C LYS A 287 4.08 14.96 -28.88
N GLY A 288 2.86 15.48 -28.93
CA GLY A 288 1.78 14.90 -29.73
C GLY A 288 1.11 13.73 -29.03
N SER A 289 0.07 13.19 -29.64
CA SER A 289 -0.69 12.06 -29.10
C SER A 289 -0.94 10.99 -30.16
N VAL A 290 -1.11 9.76 -29.71
CA VAL A 290 -1.57 8.62 -30.51
C VAL A 290 -2.86 8.10 -29.90
N ARG A 291 -3.90 7.95 -30.73
CA ARG A 291 -5.17 7.42 -30.28
C ARG A 291 -5.23 5.91 -30.46
N VAL A 292 -5.60 5.18 -29.40
CA VAL A 292 -5.74 3.72 -29.36
C VAL A 292 -7.13 3.36 -28.88
N GLY A 293 -7.88 2.57 -29.66
CA GLY A 293 -9.19 2.06 -29.26
C GLY A 293 -9.05 0.78 -28.44
N LEU A 294 -9.55 0.77 -27.19
CA LEU A 294 -9.64 -0.40 -26.34
C LEU A 294 -11.06 -0.98 -26.41
N ILE A 295 -11.24 -2.08 -27.13
CA ILE A 295 -12.54 -2.71 -27.31
C ILE A 295 -12.64 -3.93 -26.39
N GLY A 296 -13.53 -3.89 -25.42
CA GLY A 296 -13.68 -4.94 -24.43
C GLY A 296 -15.05 -4.96 -23.76
N LYS A 297 -15.25 -5.92 -22.85
CA LYS A 297 -16.52 -6.12 -22.16
C LYS A 297 -16.72 -5.12 -21.00
N TYR A 298 -15.64 -4.72 -20.31
CA TYR A 298 -15.69 -3.95 -19.06
C TYR A 298 -15.09 -2.55 -19.22
N VAL A 299 -15.12 -1.98 -20.41
CA VAL A 299 -14.42 -0.74 -20.80
C VAL A 299 -14.93 0.53 -20.09
N THR A 300 -16.07 0.50 -19.42
CA THR A 300 -16.56 1.65 -18.65
C THR A 300 -15.82 1.84 -17.34
N LEU A 301 -14.98 0.88 -16.91
CA LEU A 301 -14.09 0.98 -15.77
C LEU A 301 -12.64 0.77 -16.24
N ILE A 302 -11.83 1.79 -16.15
CA ILE A 302 -10.41 1.76 -16.59
C ILE A 302 -9.64 0.68 -15.84
N ASP A 303 -9.88 0.52 -14.55
CA ASP A 303 -9.20 -0.46 -13.70
C ASP A 303 -9.40 -1.91 -14.14
N ALA A 304 -10.46 -2.20 -14.93
CA ALA A 304 -10.67 -3.53 -15.50
C ALA A 304 -9.61 -3.95 -16.54
N TYR A 305 -8.87 -2.97 -17.07
CA TYR A 305 -7.81 -3.16 -18.09
C TYR A 305 -6.52 -2.41 -17.71
N LEU A 306 -6.29 -2.21 -16.41
CA LEU A 306 -5.21 -1.35 -15.91
C LEU A 306 -3.85 -1.74 -16.48
N SER A 307 -3.50 -3.02 -16.50
CA SER A 307 -2.21 -3.48 -17.05
C SER A 307 -2.06 -3.23 -18.56
N VAL A 308 -3.15 -3.29 -19.31
CA VAL A 308 -3.15 -2.95 -20.75
C VAL A 308 -2.94 -1.44 -20.93
N VAL A 309 -3.68 -0.64 -20.16
CA VAL A 309 -3.59 0.83 -20.18
C VAL A 309 -2.17 1.28 -19.79
N GLU A 310 -1.63 0.74 -18.70
CA GLU A 310 -0.28 1.08 -18.24
C GLU A 310 0.80 0.64 -19.24
N SER A 311 0.63 -0.52 -19.89
CA SER A 311 1.56 -0.96 -20.94
C SER A 311 1.58 -0.02 -22.14
N LEU A 312 0.41 0.48 -22.54
CA LEU A 312 0.28 1.48 -23.61
C LEU A 312 0.91 2.82 -23.21
N ASN A 313 0.64 3.26 -21.97
CA ASN A 313 1.25 4.48 -21.41
C ASN A 313 2.79 4.37 -21.37
N HIS A 314 3.33 3.24 -20.92
CA HIS A 314 4.78 3.01 -20.89
C HIS A 314 5.39 3.04 -22.30
N ALA A 315 4.71 2.45 -23.28
CA ALA A 315 5.14 2.53 -24.67
C ALA A 315 5.14 3.99 -25.18
N GLY A 316 4.10 4.76 -24.86
CA GLY A 316 4.00 6.18 -25.18
C GLY A 316 5.13 7.00 -24.54
N ILE A 317 5.39 6.81 -23.26
CA ILE A 317 6.50 7.47 -22.53
C ILE A 317 7.85 7.17 -23.21
N GLN A 318 8.07 5.91 -23.60
CA GLN A 318 9.30 5.54 -24.28
C GLN A 318 9.41 6.15 -25.69
N ALA A 319 8.28 6.28 -26.37
CA ALA A 319 8.20 6.91 -27.71
C ALA A 319 8.18 8.45 -27.65
N GLY A 320 8.01 9.06 -26.46
CA GLY A 320 7.90 10.50 -26.27
C GLY A 320 6.58 11.09 -26.78
N THR A 321 5.48 10.31 -26.71
CA THR A 321 4.14 10.69 -27.15
C THR A 321 3.10 10.30 -26.12
N ASP A 322 2.02 11.06 -26.00
CA ASP A 322 0.87 10.69 -25.17
C ASP A 322 0.04 9.62 -25.84
N VAL A 323 -0.60 8.76 -25.06
CA VAL A 323 -1.54 7.75 -25.56
C VAL A 323 -2.94 8.10 -25.07
N GLU A 324 -3.80 8.47 -26.01
CA GLU A 324 -5.23 8.67 -25.77
C GLU A 324 -5.94 7.33 -25.97
N ILE A 325 -6.53 6.78 -24.91
CA ILE A 325 -7.22 5.48 -24.96
C ILE A 325 -8.72 5.70 -24.94
N ASP A 326 -9.39 5.28 -26.04
CA ASP A 326 -10.84 5.36 -26.26
C ASP A 326 -11.52 4.00 -25.97
#